data_d93977dffb7b09d47cb61565770c5ca2
#
_entry.id   d93977dffb7b09d47cb61565770c5ca2
#
_cell.length_a   1.000
_cell.length_b   1.000
_cell.length_c   1.000
_cell.angle_alpha   90.00
_cell.angle_beta   90.00
_cell.angle_gamma   90.00
#
_symmetry.space_group_name_H-M   'P 1'
#
loop_
_entity.id
_entity.type
_entity.pdbx_description
1 polymer ?
#
loop_
_entity_poly.entity_id
_entity_poly.type
_entity_poly.pdbx_seq_one_letter_code
_entity_poly.pdbx_strand_id
1 'polypeptide(L)'
;MPTLPPDHASAPAAWPREAHEAREVAESFGPEAERYDRARPRYPDALIRRIAASSPGRDVLDVGCGTGIASRQFQAAGCRVLGVDPDPSMAALARQRGLAAEVAKFEDWDPAGREFDAVVAGMTWHWVDPVAGAGKAARVLRPGGRLAVFWYVFQPPPALAEAFADAYRRVLPPGSPFSAGGTMPGLDAYSAFFSRAEDGIRRSGAFSAPDPWQQWRYDWDQAYGRDQWLDMVPTFGGHSRFPPESLQRLLDRIGAAVDATGGSFTMHCTAAAVTATRAPT
;
A
#
# COMPACT_ATOMS: atom_id res chain seq x y z
N MET A 1 -0.22 -28.86 -47.54
CA MET A 1 -0.95 -28.18 -46.48
C MET A 1 0.07 -27.59 -45.51
N PRO A 2 0.29 -26.27 -45.46
CA PRO A 2 1.20 -25.70 -44.49
C PRO A 2 0.49 -25.60 -43.14
N THR A 3 1.11 -26.18 -42.14
CA THR A 3 0.74 -26.08 -40.73
C THR A 3 1.07 -24.68 -40.21
N LEU A 4 0.09 -23.99 -39.66
CA LEU A 4 0.27 -22.74 -38.93
C LEU A 4 1.15 -22.99 -37.69
N PRO A 5 2.08 -22.08 -37.37
CA PRO A 5 2.85 -22.19 -36.12
C PRO A 5 1.94 -21.88 -34.93
N PRO A 6 2.26 -22.44 -33.72
CA PRO A 6 1.47 -22.20 -32.53
C PRO A 6 1.57 -20.73 -32.12
N ASP A 7 0.43 -20.20 -31.74
CA ASP A 7 0.27 -18.88 -31.14
C ASP A 7 1.35 -18.64 -30.05
N HIS A 8 2.23 -17.69 -30.32
CA HIS A 8 3.10 -17.13 -29.29
C HIS A 8 2.22 -16.32 -28.33
N ALA A 9 1.81 -16.93 -27.24
CA ALA A 9 1.34 -16.20 -26.08
C ALA A 9 2.39 -15.13 -25.75
N SER A 10 2.03 -13.87 -25.92
CA SER A 10 2.88 -12.72 -25.67
C SER A 10 3.43 -12.85 -24.25
N ALA A 11 4.76 -12.86 -24.12
CA ALA A 11 5.40 -12.78 -22.81
C ALA A 11 4.83 -11.59 -22.05
N PRO A 12 4.52 -11.72 -20.75
CA PRO A 12 4.02 -10.60 -19.98
C PRO A 12 5.04 -9.46 -20.04
N ALA A 13 4.54 -8.25 -20.33
CA ALA A 13 5.36 -7.05 -20.41
C ALA A 13 6.26 -6.95 -19.18
N ALA A 14 7.54 -6.62 -19.39
CA ALA A 14 8.49 -6.44 -18.31
C ALA A 14 7.89 -5.44 -17.30
N TRP A 15 8.00 -5.75 -16.01
CA TRP A 15 7.54 -4.84 -14.95
C TRP A 15 8.20 -3.48 -15.12
N PRO A 16 7.44 -2.37 -15.01
CA PRO A 16 7.99 -1.03 -15.07
C PRO A 16 9.13 -0.87 -14.05
N ARG A 17 10.19 -0.17 -14.44
CA ARG A 17 11.33 0.08 -13.54
C ARG A 17 10.93 0.91 -12.33
N GLU A 18 9.89 1.73 -12.48
CA GLU A 18 9.32 2.58 -11.45
C GLU A 18 7.89 2.12 -11.11
N ALA A 19 7.60 1.96 -9.81
CA ALA A 19 6.29 1.49 -9.37
C ALA A 19 5.14 2.42 -9.80
N HIS A 20 5.36 3.74 -9.82
CA HIS A 20 4.36 4.73 -10.24
C HIS A 20 4.02 4.66 -11.76
N GLU A 21 4.84 3.97 -12.56
CA GLU A 21 4.54 3.67 -13.96
C GLU A 21 3.65 2.43 -14.11
N ALA A 22 3.56 1.59 -13.07
CA ALA A 22 2.77 0.34 -13.05
C ALA A 22 1.28 0.60 -12.72
N ARG A 23 0.65 1.51 -13.44
CA ARG A 23 -0.73 1.96 -13.20
C ARG A 23 -1.76 0.85 -13.13
N GLU A 24 -1.67 -0.11 -14.07
CA GLU A 24 -2.58 -1.24 -14.13
C GLU A 24 -2.58 -2.08 -12.84
N VAL A 25 -1.48 -2.05 -12.08
CA VAL A 25 -1.43 -2.72 -10.78
C VAL A 25 -2.08 -1.85 -9.71
N ALA A 26 -1.82 -0.53 -9.71
CA ALA A 26 -2.44 0.41 -8.77
C ALA A 26 -3.97 0.47 -8.90
N GLU A 27 -4.49 0.27 -10.13
CA GLU A 27 -5.93 0.30 -10.45
C GLU A 27 -6.56 -1.11 -10.43
N SER A 28 -5.84 -2.16 -10.01
CA SER A 28 -6.32 -3.55 -10.06
C SER A 28 -6.99 -4.06 -8.79
N PHE A 29 -7.11 -3.23 -7.76
CA PHE A 29 -7.65 -3.62 -6.46
C PHE A 29 -9.18 -3.56 -6.39
N GLY A 30 -9.83 -2.81 -7.28
CA GLY A 30 -11.27 -2.54 -7.27
C GLY A 30 -12.18 -3.76 -7.27
N PRO A 31 -11.94 -4.81 -8.11
CA PRO A 31 -12.78 -6.00 -8.15
C PRO A 31 -12.90 -6.73 -6.80
N GLU A 32 -11.89 -6.60 -5.93
CA GLU A 32 -11.83 -7.27 -4.63
C GLU A 32 -11.92 -6.27 -3.45
N ALA A 33 -12.52 -5.08 -3.68
CA ALA A 33 -12.53 -3.99 -2.69
C ALA A 33 -13.10 -4.41 -1.32
N GLU A 34 -14.20 -5.18 -1.28
CA GLU A 34 -14.78 -5.65 -0.02
C GLU A 34 -13.88 -6.66 0.70
N ARG A 35 -13.25 -7.58 -0.06
CA ARG A 35 -12.26 -8.50 0.48
C ARG A 35 -11.07 -7.73 1.03
N TYR A 36 -10.58 -6.75 0.27
CA TYR A 36 -9.49 -5.87 0.68
C TYR A 36 -9.81 -5.17 2.01
N ASP A 37 -10.99 -4.55 2.14
CA ASP A 37 -11.41 -3.84 3.34
C ASP A 37 -11.50 -4.76 4.58
N ARG A 38 -11.96 -5.99 4.38
CA ARG A 38 -12.11 -6.98 5.44
C ARG A 38 -10.78 -7.61 5.85
N ALA A 39 -9.93 -7.94 4.88
CA ALA A 39 -8.74 -8.76 5.12
C ALA A 39 -7.52 -7.95 5.52
N ARG A 40 -7.38 -6.69 5.05
CA ARG A 40 -6.19 -5.89 5.33
C ARG A 40 -6.14 -5.42 6.78
N PRO A 41 -4.94 -5.43 7.40
CA PRO A 41 -4.79 -4.98 8.77
C PRO A 41 -5.01 -3.48 8.90
N ARG A 42 -5.37 -3.07 10.10
CA ARG A 42 -5.37 -1.67 10.50
C ARG A 42 -3.94 -1.23 10.82
N TYR A 43 -3.67 0.05 10.69
CA TYR A 43 -2.41 0.64 11.15
C TYR A 43 -2.38 0.75 12.68
N PRO A 44 -1.18 0.73 13.29
CA PRO A 44 -1.05 1.00 14.71
C PRO A 44 -1.69 2.34 15.09
N ASP A 45 -2.61 2.32 16.06
CA ASP A 45 -3.29 3.54 16.51
C ASP A 45 -2.30 4.61 17.02
N ALA A 46 -1.15 4.19 17.55
CA ALA A 46 -0.09 5.09 17.98
C ALA A 46 0.50 5.88 16.80
N LEU A 47 0.67 5.27 15.62
CA LEU A 47 1.10 5.95 14.41
C LEU A 47 0.07 7.00 13.97
N ILE A 48 -1.20 6.61 13.87
CA ILE A 48 -2.30 7.50 13.46
C ILE A 48 -2.41 8.70 14.41
N ARG A 49 -2.44 8.45 15.72
CA ARG A 49 -2.49 9.52 16.73
C ARG A 49 -1.28 10.44 16.66
N ARG A 50 -0.08 9.91 16.44
CA ARG A 50 1.13 10.73 16.33
C ARG A 50 1.08 11.63 15.12
N ILE A 51 0.66 11.15 13.94
CA ILE A 51 0.48 11.97 12.74
C ILE A 51 -0.55 13.08 13.03
N ALA A 52 -1.72 12.73 13.54
CA ALA A 52 -2.77 13.69 13.86
C ALA A 52 -2.32 14.74 14.90
N ALA A 53 -1.56 14.35 15.93
CA ALA A 53 -1.08 15.25 16.97
C ALA A 53 0.05 16.18 16.50
N SER A 54 0.85 15.75 15.52
CA SER A 54 1.97 16.53 14.98
C SER A 54 1.56 17.43 13.80
N SER A 55 0.29 17.45 13.43
CA SER A 55 -0.29 18.33 12.41
C SER A 55 -0.89 19.59 13.07
N PRO A 56 -0.87 20.76 12.42
CA PRO A 56 -1.33 22.01 13.02
C PRO A 56 -2.85 22.07 13.26
N GLY A 57 -3.60 21.19 12.61
CA GLY A 57 -5.06 21.08 12.73
C GLY A 57 -5.55 19.68 12.41
N ARG A 58 -6.82 19.56 11.98
CA ARG A 58 -7.51 18.27 11.86
C ARG A 58 -8.04 17.98 10.45
N ASP A 59 -7.76 18.84 9.47
CA ASP A 59 -8.14 18.59 8.09
C ASP A 59 -7.09 17.71 7.42
N VAL A 60 -7.47 16.49 7.02
CA VAL A 60 -6.58 15.47 6.48
C VAL A 60 -7.00 15.11 5.07
N LEU A 61 -6.04 15.11 4.14
CA LEU A 61 -6.18 14.52 2.81
C LEU A 61 -5.50 13.14 2.83
N ASP A 62 -6.24 12.09 2.52
CA ASP A 62 -5.72 10.72 2.39
C ASP A 62 -5.55 10.37 0.91
N VAL A 63 -4.30 10.30 0.46
CA VAL A 63 -3.90 10.03 -0.93
C VAL A 63 -3.81 8.53 -1.16
N GLY A 64 -4.57 8.04 -2.15
CA GLY A 64 -4.77 6.61 -2.39
C GLY A 64 -5.49 5.98 -1.21
N CYS A 65 -6.60 6.56 -0.83
CA CYS A 65 -7.35 6.16 0.36
C CYS A 65 -7.88 4.72 0.29
N GLY A 66 -7.94 4.13 -0.91
CA GLY A 66 -8.50 2.80 -1.12
C GLY A 66 -9.92 2.72 -0.59
N THR A 67 -10.19 1.70 0.20
CA THR A 67 -11.49 1.51 0.89
C THR A 67 -11.65 2.37 2.14
N GLY A 68 -10.65 3.21 2.48
CA GLY A 68 -10.69 4.12 3.62
C GLY A 68 -10.21 3.52 4.95
N ILE A 69 -9.38 2.49 4.96
CA ILE A 69 -8.89 1.86 6.20
C ILE A 69 -8.16 2.88 7.07
N ALA A 70 -7.16 3.59 6.53
CA ALA A 70 -6.43 4.64 7.25
C ALA A 70 -7.34 5.83 7.57
N SER A 71 -8.14 6.27 6.59
CA SER A 71 -9.07 7.38 6.74
C SER A 71 -10.00 7.22 7.93
N ARG A 72 -10.63 6.04 8.10
CA ARG A 72 -11.51 5.77 9.25
C ARG A 72 -10.78 5.83 10.58
N GLN A 73 -9.49 5.45 10.63
CA GLN A 73 -8.67 5.59 11.84
C GLN A 73 -8.37 7.05 12.15
N PHE A 74 -8.08 7.89 11.14
CA PHE A 74 -7.94 9.33 11.32
C PHE A 74 -9.26 9.99 11.74
N GLN A 75 -10.40 9.57 11.18
CA GLN A 75 -11.73 10.04 11.64
C GLN A 75 -11.97 9.69 13.10
N ALA A 76 -11.64 8.44 13.51
CA ALA A 76 -11.74 8.03 14.91
C ALA A 76 -10.80 8.79 15.84
N ALA A 77 -9.69 9.33 15.32
CA ALA A 77 -8.78 10.23 16.02
C ALA A 77 -9.24 11.71 16.02
N GLY A 78 -10.45 12.00 15.53
CA GLY A 78 -11.07 13.33 15.53
C GLY A 78 -10.67 14.21 14.35
N CYS A 79 -10.19 13.61 13.25
CA CYS A 79 -9.86 14.35 12.03
C CYS A 79 -11.06 14.40 11.06
N ARG A 80 -11.13 15.47 10.26
CA ARG A 80 -11.97 15.54 9.07
C ARG A 80 -11.15 15.06 7.89
N VAL A 81 -11.58 13.98 7.25
CA VAL A 81 -10.79 13.31 6.21
C VAL A 81 -11.50 13.40 4.86
N LEU A 82 -10.77 13.83 3.85
CA LEU A 82 -11.11 13.66 2.44
C LEU A 82 -10.16 12.62 1.85
N GLY A 83 -10.71 11.59 1.19
CA GLY A 83 -9.93 10.61 0.45
C GLY A 83 -9.85 10.96 -1.04
N VAL A 84 -8.74 10.64 -1.68
CA VAL A 84 -8.58 10.64 -3.15
C VAL A 84 -8.02 9.31 -3.57
N ASP A 85 -8.68 8.62 -4.51
CA ASP A 85 -8.22 7.34 -5.04
C ASP A 85 -8.49 7.24 -6.55
N PRO A 86 -7.57 6.71 -7.37
CA PRO A 86 -7.81 6.56 -8.80
C PRO A 86 -8.83 5.45 -9.13
N ASP A 87 -9.02 4.47 -8.25
CA ASP A 87 -9.94 3.36 -8.47
C ASP A 87 -11.37 3.73 -8.00
N PRO A 88 -12.35 3.79 -8.94
CA PRO A 88 -13.71 4.17 -8.62
C PRO A 88 -14.41 3.18 -7.68
N SER A 89 -14.08 1.88 -7.72
CA SER A 89 -14.68 0.85 -6.87
C SER A 89 -14.18 0.98 -5.44
N MET A 90 -12.88 1.25 -5.26
CA MET A 90 -12.30 1.55 -3.96
C MET A 90 -12.93 2.80 -3.34
N ALA A 91 -12.98 3.89 -4.09
CA ALA A 91 -13.60 5.14 -3.63
C ALA A 91 -15.10 4.98 -3.34
N ALA A 92 -15.82 4.17 -4.12
CA ALA A 92 -17.23 3.88 -3.89
C ALA A 92 -17.44 3.17 -2.55
N LEU A 93 -16.63 2.15 -2.26
CA LEU A 93 -16.70 1.44 -0.97
C LEU A 93 -16.31 2.35 0.20
N ALA A 94 -15.29 3.19 0.03
CA ALA A 94 -14.92 4.20 1.03
C ALA A 94 -16.10 5.13 1.37
N ARG A 95 -16.85 5.60 0.36
CA ARG A 95 -18.06 6.41 0.56
C ARG A 95 -19.16 5.65 1.29
N GLN A 96 -19.40 4.37 0.94
CA GLN A 96 -20.37 3.52 1.65
C GLN A 96 -19.99 3.33 3.12
N ARG A 97 -18.70 3.39 3.45
CA ARG A 97 -18.16 3.32 4.82
C ARG A 97 -18.10 4.68 5.53
N GLY A 98 -18.65 5.73 4.93
CA GLY A 98 -18.79 7.05 5.56
C GLY A 98 -17.60 8.01 5.33
N LEU A 99 -16.70 7.71 4.39
CA LEU A 99 -15.64 8.63 3.99
C LEU A 99 -16.11 9.53 2.85
N ALA A 100 -15.83 10.83 2.93
CA ALA A 100 -15.83 11.69 1.75
C ALA A 100 -14.62 11.30 0.87
N ALA A 101 -14.88 10.84 -0.37
CA ALA A 101 -13.82 10.40 -1.28
C ALA A 101 -14.08 10.91 -2.71
N GLU A 102 -13.03 11.26 -3.43
CA GLU A 102 -13.04 11.71 -4.82
C GLU A 102 -12.24 10.74 -5.69
N VAL A 103 -12.68 10.54 -6.93
CA VAL A 103 -12.00 9.64 -7.88
C VAL A 103 -11.09 10.48 -8.75
N ALA A 104 -9.80 10.37 -8.49
CA ALA A 104 -8.75 11.00 -9.30
C ALA A 104 -7.40 10.42 -8.95
N LYS A 105 -6.42 10.57 -9.85
CA LYS A 105 -5.01 10.48 -9.48
C LYS A 105 -4.63 11.70 -8.72
N PHE A 106 -3.80 11.52 -7.70
CA PHE A 106 -3.39 12.64 -6.87
C PHE A 106 -2.70 13.74 -7.67
N GLU A 107 -1.86 13.39 -8.62
CA GLU A 107 -1.14 14.34 -9.46
C GLU A 107 -2.08 15.25 -10.27
N ASP A 108 -3.19 14.70 -10.76
CA ASP A 108 -4.16 15.38 -11.64
C ASP A 108 -5.37 15.95 -10.85
N TRP A 109 -5.51 15.58 -9.57
CA TRP A 109 -6.64 15.97 -8.75
C TRP A 109 -6.71 17.48 -8.52
N ASP A 110 -7.89 18.08 -8.70
CA ASP A 110 -8.14 19.49 -8.39
C ASP A 110 -8.57 19.66 -6.93
N PRO A 111 -7.78 20.34 -6.10
CA PRO A 111 -8.16 20.62 -4.71
C PRO A 111 -9.31 21.62 -4.59
N ALA A 112 -9.69 22.32 -5.66
CA ALA A 112 -10.72 23.37 -5.68
C ALA A 112 -10.53 24.40 -4.54
N GLY A 113 -9.30 24.84 -4.31
CA GLY A 113 -8.94 25.81 -3.27
C GLY A 113 -8.91 25.27 -1.84
N ARG A 114 -9.15 23.97 -1.63
CA ARG A 114 -9.08 23.35 -0.30
C ARG A 114 -7.63 23.22 0.16
N GLU A 115 -7.43 23.43 1.45
CA GLU A 115 -6.14 23.25 2.11
C GLU A 115 -6.30 22.33 3.32
N PHE A 116 -5.22 21.62 3.65
CA PHE A 116 -5.21 20.59 4.67
C PHE A 116 -4.08 20.82 5.70
N ASP A 117 -4.30 20.31 6.90
CA ASP A 117 -3.30 20.29 7.97
C ASP A 117 -2.36 19.10 7.87
N ALA A 118 -2.84 18.02 7.22
CA ALA A 118 -2.01 16.87 6.88
C ALA A 118 -2.38 16.31 5.49
N VAL A 119 -1.38 15.84 4.79
CA VAL A 119 -1.49 14.92 3.63
C VAL A 119 -0.89 13.60 4.07
N VAL A 120 -1.69 12.54 4.00
CA VAL A 120 -1.28 11.20 4.40
C VAL A 120 -1.38 10.23 3.23
N ALA A 121 -0.54 9.19 3.22
CA ALA A 121 -0.61 8.12 2.22
C ALA A 121 -0.14 6.80 2.86
N GLY A 122 -1.10 5.89 3.10
CA GLY A 122 -0.81 4.57 3.66
C GLY A 122 -0.73 3.51 2.57
N MET A 123 0.41 2.81 2.43
CA MET A 123 0.64 1.78 1.41
C MET A 123 0.44 2.26 -0.05
N THR A 124 0.57 3.55 -0.33
CA THR A 124 0.19 4.12 -1.63
C THR A 124 1.29 4.93 -2.30
N TRP A 125 2.14 5.64 -1.53
CA TRP A 125 3.04 6.64 -2.09
C TRP A 125 4.01 6.12 -3.16
N HIS A 126 4.28 4.82 -3.22
CA HIS A 126 5.07 4.20 -4.28
C HIS A 126 4.37 4.17 -5.66
N TRP A 127 3.05 4.46 -5.71
CA TRP A 127 2.27 4.64 -6.93
C TRP A 127 2.18 6.11 -7.38
N VAL A 128 2.69 7.04 -6.58
CA VAL A 128 2.72 8.48 -6.84
C VAL A 128 4.11 8.87 -7.34
N ASP A 129 4.18 9.75 -8.35
CA ASP A 129 5.46 10.35 -8.71
C ASP A 129 6.05 11.07 -7.49
N PRO A 130 7.23 10.69 -7.01
CA PRO A 130 7.71 11.16 -5.72
C PRO A 130 7.98 12.67 -5.67
N VAL A 131 8.35 13.29 -6.80
CA VAL A 131 8.65 14.74 -6.88
C VAL A 131 7.38 15.53 -7.16
N ALA A 132 6.60 15.14 -8.17
CA ALA A 132 5.35 15.81 -8.50
C ALA A 132 4.33 15.69 -7.36
N GLY A 133 4.25 14.50 -6.74
CA GLY A 133 3.39 14.25 -5.59
C GLY A 133 3.78 15.08 -4.36
N ALA A 134 5.07 15.14 -4.03
CA ALA A 134 5.56 15.98 -2.93
C ALA A 134 5.29 17.47 -3.21
N GLY A 135 5.54 17.94 -4.43
CA GLY A 135 5.23 19.31 -4.83
C GLY A 135 3.73 19.62 -4.75
N LYS A 136 2.88 18.65 -5.12
CA LYS A 136 1.43 18.81 -4.99
C LYS A 136 0.97 18.79 -3.53
N ALA A 137 1.50 17.88 -2.72
CA ALA A 137 1.21 17.84 -1.29
C ALA A 137 1.55 19.18 -0.63
N ALA A 138 2.69 19.79 -0.97
CA ALA A 138 3.07 21.08 -0.44
C ALA A 138 2.08 22.20 -0.83
N ARG A 139 1.52 22.17 -2.05
CA ARG A 139 0.56 23.19 -2.50
C ARG A 139 -0.79 23.11 -1.76
N VAL A 140 -1.20 21.91 -1.35
CA VAL A 140 -2.50 21.71 -0.67
C VAL A 140 -2.36 21.68 0.87
N LEU A 141 -1.16 21.62 1.40
CA LEU A 141 -0.92 21.76 2.84
C LEU A 141 -0.93 23.23 3.24
N ARG A 142 -1.47 23.55 4.41
CA ARG A 142 -1.27 24.84 5.08
C ARG A 142 0.20 24.99 5.50
N PRO A 143 0.71 26.22 5.70
CA PRO A 143 2.03 26.42 6.32
C PRO A 143 2.17 25.65 7.62
N GLY A 144 3.28 24.94 7.80
CA GLY A 144 3.47 24.04 8.95
C GLY A 144 2.69 22.72 8.90
N GLY A 145 1.91 22.50 7.82
CA GLY A 145 1.19 21.24 7.60
C GLY A 145 2.13 20.07 7.37
N ARG A 146 1.66 18.86 7.67
CA ARG A 146 2.46 17.64 7.65
C ARG A 146 2.16 16.75 6.45
N LEU A 147 3.22 16.34 5.75
CA LEU A 147 3.19 15.18 4.86
C LEU A 147 3.63 13.94 5.67
N ALA A 148 2.84 12.86 5.62
CA ALA A 148 3.18 11.59 6.26
C ALA A 148 2.87 10.43 5.32
N VAL A 149 3.89 9.76 4.83
CA VAL A 149 3.75 8.58 3.97
C VAL A 149 4.25 7.36 4.72
N PHE A 150 3.47 6.29 4.74
CA PHE A 150 3.76 5.15 5.61
C PHE A 150 3.37 3.82 4.97
N TRP A 151 4.12 2.80 5.36
CA TRP A 151 3.94 1.42 4.93
C TRP A 151 3.94 0.50 6.14
N TYR A 152 3.38 -0.67 5.97
CA TYR A 152 3.64 -1.79 6.87
C TYR A 152 4.20 -2.98 6.09
N VAL A 153 4.98 -3.77 6.77
CA VAL A 153 5.58 -5.00 6.25
C VAL A 153 5.21 -6.17 7.15
N PHE A 154 5.17 -7.35 6.55
CA PHE A 154 4.90 -8.61 7.20
C PHE A 154 6.17 -9.45 7.28
N GLN A 155 6.42 -10.05 8.43
CA GLN A 155 7.53 -10.97 8.67
C GLN A 155 6.95 -12.24 9.31
N PRO A 156 6.53 -13.22 8.49
CA PRO A 156 6.08 -14.51 9.02
C PRO A 156 7.25 -15.27 9.67
N PRO A 157 6.97 -16.28 10.52
CA PRO A 157 8.00 -17.16 11.03
C PRO A 157 8.87 -17.70 9.90
N PRO A 158 10.21 -17.83 10.07
CA PRO A 158 11.15 -18.17 8.98
C PRO A 158 10.76 -19.40 8.17
N ALA A 159 10.38 -20.49 8.84
CA ALA A 159 9.97 -21.72 8.16
C ALA A 159 8.71 -21.52 7.29
N LEU A 160 7.77 -20.69 7.75
CA LEU A 160 6.57 -20.39 7.00
C LEU A 160 6.86 -19.43 5.84
N ALA A 161 7.78 -18.47 6.03
CA ALA A 161 8.29 -17.62 4.96
C ALA A 161 8.87 -18.42 3.80
N GLU A 162 9.71 -19.43 4.11
CA GLU A 162 10.27 -20.34 3.11
C GLU A 162 9.20 -21.16 2.39
N ALA A 163 8.21 -21.68 3.14
CA ALA A 163 7.11 -22.44 2.55
C ALA A 163 6.24 -21.58 1.63
N PHE A 164 5.96 -20.34 1.98
CA PHE A 164 5.27 -19.39 1.11
C PHE A 164 6.11 -19.10 -0.13
N ALA A 165 7.40 -18.83 0.03
CA ALA A 165 8.32 -18.65 -1.08
C ALA A 165 8.30 -19.81 -2.07
N ASP A 166 8.34 -21.05 -1.55
CA ASP A 166 8.26 -22.26 -2.38
C ASP A 166 6.92 -22.37 -3.11
N ALA A 167 5.81 -22.00 -2.46
CA ALA A 167 4.49 -21.97 -3.09
C ALA A 167 4.47 -21.06 -4.32
N TYR A 168 4.99 -19.83 -4.20
CA TYR A 168 5.10 -18.89 -5.32
C TYR A 168 5.99 -19.43 -6.44
N ARG A 169 7.19 -19.95 -6.13
CA ARG A 169 8.13 -20.50 -7.13
C ARG A 169 7.53 -21.65 -7.93
N ARG A 170 6.71 -22.49 -7.28
CA ARG A 170 6.09 -23.67 -7.94
C ARG A 170 4.88 -23.34 -8.79
N VAL A 171 4.22 -22.21 -8.51
CA VAL A 171 2.97 -21.86 -9.19
C VAL A 171 3.18 -20.84 -10.29
N LEU A 172 4.10 -19.91 -10.09
CA LEU A 172 4.33 -18.82 -11.02
C LEU A 172 5.45 -19.15 -12.01
N PRO A 173 5.39 -18.59 -13.25
CA PRO A 173 6.44 -18.79 -14.23
C PRO A 173 7.80 -18.29 -13.72
N PRO A 174 8.91 -18.93 -14.14
CA PRO A 174 10.26 -18.40 -13.89
C PRO A 174 10.37 -16.97 -14.42
N GLY A 175 10.99 -16.07 -13.62
CA GLY A 175 11.12 -14.65 -13.96
C GLY A 175 9.91 -13.79 -13.57
N SER A 176 8.86 -14.37 -13.01
CA SER A 176 7.83 -13.57 -12.34
C SER A 176 8.47 -12.79 -11.17
N PRO A 177 8.18 -11.49 -11.00
CA PRO A 177 8.69 -10.71 -9.88
C PRO A 177 8.28 -11.29 -8.52
N PHE A 178 7.18 -12.05 -8.47
CA PHE A 178 6.73 -12.75 -7.28
C PHE A 178 7.48 -14.08 -7.05
N SER A 179 8.09 -14.68 -8.08
CA SER A 179 8.86 -15.93 -7.93
C SER A 179 10.30 -15.69 -7.46
N ALA A 180 10.86 -14.50 -7.70
CA ALA A 180 12.21 -14.14 -7.27
C ALA A 180 12.29 -13.73 -5.79
N GLY A 181 11.18 -13.31 -5.20
CA GLY A 181 11.11 -12.74 -3.85
C GLY A 181 10.12 -13.44 -2.94
N GLY A 182 9.93 -14.74 -3.04
CA GLY A 182 8.94 -15.52 -2.29
C GLY A 182 9.00 -15.45 -0.76
N THR A 183 9.92 -14.70 -0.19
CA THR A 183 9.84 -14.17 1.17
C THR A 183 9.00 -12.91 1.16
N MET A 184 7.99 -12.81 2.01
CA MET A 184 7.37 -11.53 2.33
C MET A 184 8.50 -10.53 2.63
N PRO A 185 8.63 -9.43 1.85
CA PRO A 185 9.78 -8.57 2.00
C PRO A 185 9.78 -7.95 3.39
N GLY A 186 10.84 -8.18 4.15
CA GLY A 186 11.08 -7.44 5.39
C GLY A 186 11.25 -5.94 5.11
N LEU A 187 11.44 -5.16 6.16
CA LEU A 187 11.56 -3.70 6.07
C LEU A 187 12.64 -3.25 5.07
N ASP A 188 13.73 -4.01 4.94
CA ASP A 188 14.83 -3.72 4.01
C ASP A 188 14.38 -3.70 2.54
N ALA A 189 13.43 -4.53 2.16
CA ALA A 189 12.90 -4.52 0.78
C ALA A 189 12.04 -3.27 0.49
N TYR A 190 11.52 -2.62 1.53
CA TYR A 190 10.82 -1.34 1.42
C TYR A 190 11.76 -0.13 1.50
N SER A 191 13.06 -0.32 1.78
CA SER A 191 14.05 0.76 1.88
C SER A 191 14.07 1.63 0.63
N ALA A 192 13.90 1.05 -0.55
CA ALA A 192 13.80 1.78 -1.80
C ALA A 192 12.58 2.72 -1.86
N PHE A 193 11.44 2.33 -1.29
CA PHE A 193 10.24 3.19 -1.22
C PHE A 193 10.45 4.34 -0.25
N PHE A 194 11.08 4.09 0.91
CA PHE A 194 11.42 5.15 1.85
C PHE A 194 12.41 6.14 1.24
N SER A 195 13.50 5.67 0.64
CA SER A 195 14.51 6.51 0.01
C SER A 195 13.91 7.36 -1.12
N ARG A 196 13.02 6.79 -1.94
CA ARG A 196 12.35 7.55 -3.01
C ARG A 196 11.41 8.62 -2.46
N ALA A 197 10.66 8.31 -1.40
CA ALA A 197 9.81 9.29 -0.75
C ALA A 197 10.64 10.44 -0.17
N GLU A 198 11.73 10.13 0.54
CA GLU A 198 12.66 11.13 1.09
C GLU A 198 13.29 11.99 0.00
N ASP A 199 13.76 11.36 -1.09
CA ASP A 199 14.35 12.09 -2.21
C ASP A 199 13.34 12.98 -2.93
N GLY A 200 12.11 12.51 -3.13
CA GLY A 200 11.04 13.30 -3.72
C GLY A 200 10.69 14.52 -2.86
N ILE A 201 10.55 14.32 -1.55
CA ILE A 201 10.30 15.38 -0.57
C ILE A 201 11.44 16.42 -0.61
N ARG A 202 12.69 15.97 -0.56
CA ARG A 202 13.88 16.86 -0.60
C ARG A 202 13.97 17.63 -1.91
N ARG A 203 13.75 16.96 -3.05
CA ARG A 203 13.81 17.58 -4.38
C ARG A 203 12.67 18.57 -4.65
N SER A 204 11.54 18.41 -3.99
CA SER A 204 10.44 19.39 -4.09
C SER A 204 10.82 20.76 -3.53
N GLY A 205 11.78 20.81 -2.61
CA GLY A 205 12.26 22.06 -1.97
C GLY A 205 11.23 22.76 -1.07
N ALA A 206 10.05 22.14 -0.86
CA ALA A 206 8.91 22.76 -0.20
C ALA A 206 8.74 22.33 1.27
N PHE A 207 9.57 21.41 1.74
CA PHE A 207 9.49 20.85 3.08
C PHE A 207 10.79 21.05 3.85
N SER A 208 10.69 21.05 5.18
CA SER A 208 11.84 20.79 6.05
C SER A 208 12.44 19.41 5.72
N ALA A 209 13.66 19.17 6.16
CA ALA A 209 14.24 17.83 6.02
C ALA A 209 13.29 16.76 6.59
N PRO A 210 13.06 15.65 5.87
CA PRO A 210 12.23 14.58 6.38
C PRO A 210 12.78 14.03 7.69
N ASP A 211 11.89 13.74 8.64
CA ASP A 211 12.28 13.03 9.85
C ASP A 211 12.73 11.61 9.49
N PRO A 212 13.78 11.07 10.08
CA PRO A 212 14.19 9.69 9.84
C PRO A 212 13.03 8.72 10.11
N TRP A 213 12.69 7.88 9.15
CA TRP A 213 11.58 6.94 9.26
C TRP A 213 11.69 5.99 10.45
N GLN A 214 12.93 5.65 10.91
CA GLN A 214 13.14 4.82 12.09
C GLN A 214 12.58 5.42 13.39
N GLN A 215 12.42 6.73 13.44
CA GLN A 215 11.81 7.42 14.58
C GLN A 215 10.28 7.22 14.62
N TRP A 216 9.69 6.82 13.50
CA TRP A 216 8.26 6.58 13.35
C TRP A 216 7.98 5.11 13.08
N ARG A 217 8.75 4.23 13.67
CA ARG A 217 8.59 2.78 13.58
C ARG A 217 7.71 2.27 14.71
N TYR A 218 6.78 1.37 14.36
CA TYR A 218 5.87 0.69 15.27
C TYR A 218 5.81 -0.79 14.92
N ASP A 219 6.20 -1.62 15.87
CA ASP A 219 6.17 -3.07 15.72
C ASP A 219 4.97 -3.65 16.49
N TRP A 220 4.34 -4.66 15.96
CA TRP A 220 3.29 -5.42 16.63
C TRP A 220 3.21 -6.84 16.08
N ASP A 221 2.61 -7.73 16.86
CA ASP A 221 2.34 -9.10 16.46
C ASP A 221 0.85 -9.26 16.16
N GLN A 222 0.55 -9.96 15.07
CA GLN A 222 -0.80 -10.24 14.61
C GLN A 222 -0.97 -11.74 14.39
N ALA A 223 -1.88 -12.37 15.12
CA ALA A 223 -2.25 -13.76 14.87
C ALA A 223 -3.12 -13.85 13.60
N TYR A 224 -2.83 -14.82 12.76
CA TYR A 224 -3.63 -15.17 11.58
C TYR A 224 -3.99 -16.64 11.62
N GLY A 225 -5.29 -16.94 11.52
CA GLY A 225 -5.77 -18.27 11.17
C GLY A 225 -5.60 -18.52 9.67
N ARG A 226 -5.60 -19.79 9.28
CA ARG A 226 -5.50 -20.23 7.87
C ARG A 226 -6.42 -19.46 6.94
N ASP A 227 -7.71 -19.48 7.21
CA ASP A 227 -8.71 -18.89 6.32
C ASP A 227 -8.60 -17.36 6.25
N GLN A 228 -8.28 -16.71 7.37
CA GLN A 228 -8.02 -15.27 7.41
C GLN A 228 -6.82 -14.89 6.55
N TRP A 229 -5.74 -15.68 6.60
CA TRP A 229 -4.57 -15.45 5.76
C TRP A 229 -4.88 -15.68 4.28
N LEU A 230 -5.60 -16.76 3.95
CA LEU A 230 -6.00 -17.05 2.57
C LEU A 230 -6.97 -16.02 2.00
N ASP A 231 -7.80 -15.38 2.84
CA ASP A 231 -8.65 -14.26 2.41
C ASP A 231 -7.83 -13.00 2.08
N MET A 232 -6.67 -12.82 2.73
CA MET A 232 -5.80 -11.67 2.49
C MET A 232 -4.90 -11.83 1.24
N VAL A 233 -4.38 -13.02 0.95
CA VAL A 233 -3.41 -13.24 -0.14
C VAL A 233 -3.87 -12.70 -1.49
N PRO A 234 -5.11 -12.89 -1.95
CA PRO A 234 -5.59 -12.33 -3.23
C PRO A 234 -5.58 -10.80 -3.29
N THR A 235 -5.55 -10.13 -2.15
CA THR A 235 -5.55 -8.66 -2.05
C THR A 235 -4.16 -8.05 -2.22
N PHE A 236 -3.08 -8.85 -2.33
CA PHE A 236 -1.75 -8.32 -2.59
C PHE A 236 -1.61 -7.80 -4.01
N GLY A 237 -0.80 -6.76 -4.18
CA GLY A 237 -0.64 -6.10 -5.46
C GLY A 237 -0.29 -7.06 -6.59
N GLY A 238 -1.08 -7.03 -7.67
CA GLY A 238 -0.91 -7.88 -8.84
C GLY A 238 -1.49 -9.29 -8.75
N HIS A 239 -1.97 -9.76 -7.59
CA HIS A 239 -2.56 -11.09 -7.46
C HIS A 239 -3.89 -11.24 -8.20
N SER A 240 -4.67 -10.17 -8.32
CA SER A 240 -5.88 -10.10 -9.13
C SER A 240 -5.65 -10.39 -10.62
N ARG A 241 -4.40 -10.31 -11.08
CA ARG A 241 -3.99 -10.60 -12.46
C ARG A 241 -3.56 -12.04 -12.69
N PHE A 242 -3.48 -12.86 -11.64
CA PHE A 242 -3.14 -14.27 -11.80
C PHE A 242 -4.31 -15.02 -12.45
N PRO A 243 -4.02 -15.98 -13.36
CA PRO A 243 -5.04 -16.90 -13.83
C PRO A 243 -5.72 -17.56 -12.63
N PRO A 244 -7.08 -17.70 -12.64
CA PRO A 244 -7.82 -18.23 -11.49
C PRO A 244 -7.29 -19.58 -10.98
N GLU A 245 -6.91 -20.47 -11.90
CA GLU A 245 -6.31 -21.78 -11.53
C GLU A 245 -4.94 -21.64 -10.85
N SER A 246 -4.14 -20.65 -11.26
CA SER A 246 -2.84 -20.39 -10.64
C SER A 246 -3.01 -19.80 -9.26
N LEU A 247 -3.95 -18.86 -9.09
CA LEU A 247 -4.28 -18.31 -7.79
C LEU A 247 -4.79 -19.41 -6.86
N GLN A 248 -5.69 -20.29 -7.32
CA GLN A 248 -6.21 -21.38 -6.49
C GLN A 248 -5.07 -22.33 -6.05
N ARG A 249 -4.19 -22.75 -6.97
CA ARG A 249 -3.04 -23.59 -6.64
C ARG A 249 -2.09 -22.93 -5.63
N LEU A 250 -1.93 -21.60 -5.73
CA LEU A 250 -1.14 -20.83 -4.77
C LEU A 250 -1.79 -20.86 -3.38
N LEU A 251 -3.09 -20.59 -3.31
CA LEU A 251 -3.85 -20.62 -2.06
C LEU A 251 -3.84 -22.00 -1.40
N ASP A 252 -3.98 -23.07 -2.19
CA ASP A 252 -3.92 -24.46 -1.68
C ASP A 252 -2.56 -24.78 -1.04
N ARG A 253 -1.46 -24.34 -1.68
CA ARG A 253 -0.11 -24.55 -1.14
C ARG A 253 0.16 -23.70 0.11
N ILE A 254 -0.26 -22.44 0.10
CA ILE A 254 -0.15 -21.55 1.24
C ILE A 254 -0.97 -22.09 2.41
N GLY A 255 -2.21 -22.56 2.14
CA GLY A 255 -3.07 -23.19 3.13
C GLY A 255 -2.44 -24.42 3.76
N ALA A 256 -1.90 -25.33 2.94
CA ALA A 256 -1.19 -26.50 3.43
C ALA A 256 0.02 -26.15 4.31
N ALA A 257 0.75 -25.08 3.98
CA ALA A 257 1.87 -24.61 4.79
C ALA A 257 1.40 -24.08 6.15
N VAL A 258 0.28 -23.37 6.21
CA VAL A 258 -0.33 -22.91 7.48
C VAL A 258 -0.85 -24.10 8.29
N ASP A 259 -1.51 -25.08 7.64
CA ASP A 259 -1.99 -26.30 8.30
C ASP A 259 -0.85 -27.07 8.97
N ALA A 260 0.32 -27.12 8.32
CA ALA A 260 1.51 -27.76 8.89
C ALA A 260 2.04 -27.07 10.17
N THR A 261 1.65 -25.83 10.43
CA THR A 261 1.98 -25.11 11.68
C THR A 261 0.86 -25.18 12.73
N GLY A 262 -0.16 -25.99 12.51
CA GLY A 262 -1.32 -26.12 13.41
C GLY A 262 -2.49 -25.21 13.05
N GLY A 263 -2.58 -24.73 11.80
CA GLY A 263 -3.73 -23.97 11.28
C GLY A 263 -3.71 -22.46 11.61
N SER A 264 -2.68 -21.99 12.31
CA SER A 264 -2.48 -20.58 12.64
C SER A 264 -1.02 -20.24 12.87
N PHE A 265 -0.70 -18.94 12.79
CA PHE A 265 0.65 -18.43 13.05
C PHE A 265 0.60 -16.97 13.52
N THR A 266 1.68 -16.55 14.16
CA THR A 266 1.87 -15.14 14.54
C THR A 266 2.73 -14.45 13.48
N MET A 267 2.20 -13.38 12.89
CA MET A 267 2.89 -12.50 11.97
C MET A 267 3.53 -11.36 12.76
N HIS A 268 4.83 -11.18 12.65
CA HIS A 268 5.45 -9.95 13.09
C HIS A 268 5.24 -8.85 12.05
N CYS A 269 4.70 -7.72 12.46
CA CYS A 269 4.38 -6.59 11.60
C CYS A 269 5.17 -5.36 12.03
N THR A 270 5.65 -4.61 11.06
CA THR A 270 6.30 -3.31 11.31
C THR A 270 5.64 -2.25 10.44
N ALA A 271 5.16 -1.17 11.03
CA ALA A 271 4.80 0.04 10.31
C ALA A 271 5.90 1.09 10.44
N ALA A 272 6.23 1.73 9.32
CA ALA A 272 7.21 2.80 9.28
C ALA A 272 6.71 3.97 8.43
N ALA A 273 7.06 5.20 8.84
CA ALA A 273 6.63 6.42 8.17
C ALA A 273 7.80 7.36 7.88
N VAL A 274 7.76 7.97 6.69
CA VAL A 274 8.54 9.16 6.33
C VAL A 274 7.62 10.36 6.52
N THR A 275 8.08 11.35 7.27
CA THR A 275 7.30 12.55 7.54
C THR A 275 8.11 13.81 7.27
N ALA A 276 7.44 14.86 6.82
CA ALA A 276 8.05 16.18 6.62
C ALA A 276 7.02 17.28 6.90
N THR A 277 7.51 18.42 7.34
CA THR A 277 6.66 19.59 7.61
C THR A 277 6.81 20.59 6.46
N ARG A 278 5.68 21.09 5.91
CA ARG A 278 5.73 22.18 4.94
C ARG A 278 6.42 23.39 5.56
N ALA A 279 7.45 23.89 4.88
CA ALA A 279 8.14 25.09 5.34
C ALA A 279 7.16 26.29 5.46
N PRO A 280 7.30 27.15 6.45
CA PRO A 280 6.60 28.43 6.46
C PRO A 280 7.02 29.24 5.26
N THR A 281 6.05 29.83 4.57
CA THR A 281 6.28 30.77 3.45
C THR A 281 6.72 32.12 3.99
#